data_b21c49804001fef0e4475f820ca6c5b3
#
_entry.id   b21c49804001fef0e4475f820ca6c5b3
#
_cell.length_a   1.000
_cell.length_b   1.000
_cell.length_c   1.000
_cell.angle_alpha   90.00
_cell.angle_beta   90.00
_cell.angle_gamma   90.00
#
_symmetry.space_group_name_H-M   'P 1'
#
loop_
_entity.id
_entity.type
_entity.pdbx_description
1 polymer ?
#
loop_
_entity_poly.entity_id
_entity_poly.type
_entity_poly.pdbx_seq_one_letter_code
_entity_poly.pdbx_strand_id
1 'polypeptide(L)'
;MTTENDTLYIKERMRSILEAEARAVELIVDRVHRRNGKLVTSGMGKAGQIAMNIATTFCSTGTPAVFLHPAEAQHGDLGILRADDVLLLLSNSGKTREILELVELASVLNPGIPVIVITGDDKSQLAARADVTLFTGGAPEVCPLGLTPTTSTTVMTVMGDVLVVTVMERIGFGPEDYAKRHHGGYLGHKSKSLSEGAGKS
;
A
#
# COMPACT_ATOMS: atom_id res chain seq x y z
N MET A 1 -24.59 -14.64 22.98
CA MET A 1 -24.11 -13.67 23.99
C MET A 1 -22.62 -13.62 23.91
N THR A 2 -22.04 -12.52 23.45
CA THR A 2 -20.59 -12.30 23.48
C THR A 2 -20.16 -12.14 24.94
N THR A 3 -19.14 -12.86 25.33
CA THR A 3 -18.57 -12.76 26.67
C THR A 3 -17.79 -11.43 26.82
N GLU A 4 -17.53 -10.98 28.03
CA GLU A 4 -16.68 -9.81 28.32
C GLU A 4 -15.28 -9.98 27.72
N ASN A 5 -14.76 -11.22 27.75
CA ASN A 5 -13.48 -11.60 27.12
C ASN A 5 -13.51 -11.46 25.59
N ASP A 6 -14.62 -11.82 24.93
CA ASP A 6 -14.76 -11.66 23.47
C ASP A 6 -14.75 -10.17 23.10
N THR A 7 -15.40 -9.32 23.90
CA THR A 7 -15.42 -7.88 23.66
C THR A 7 -14.04 -7.26 23.87
N LEU A 8 -13.28 -7.70 24.85
CA LEU A 8 -11.90 -7.21 25.08
C LEU A 8 -10.97 -7.63 23.94
N TYR A 9 -11.02 -8.90 23.52
CA TYR A 9 -10.26 -9.40 22.38
C TYR A 9 -10.54 -8.61 21.09
N ILE A 10 -11.81 -8.32 20.79
CA ILE A 10 -12.19 -7.52 19.61
C ILE A 10 -11.58 -6.12 19.69
N LYS A 11 -11.66 -5.46 20.86
CA LYS A 11 -11.08 -4.12 21.04
C LYS A 11 -9.55 -4.10 20.84
N GLU A 12 -8.86 -5.08 21.40
CA GLU A 12 -7.40 -5.21 21.24
C GLU A 12 -7.03 -5.46 19.78
N ARG A 13 -7.77 -6.31 19.09
CA ARG A 13 -7.55 -6.60 17.67
C ARG A 13 -7.78 -5.37 16.80
N MET A 14 -8.86 -4.62 17.04
CA MET A 14 -9.13 -3.36 16.32
C MET A 14 -8.00 -2.35 16.55
N ARG A 15 -7.55 -2.20 17.79
CA ARG A 15 -6.43 -1.30 18.11
C ARG A 15 -5.17 -1.68 17.34
N SER A 16 -4.79 -2.94 17.35
CA SER A 16 -3.62 -3.46 16.62
C SER A 16 -3.70 -3.17 15.11
N ILE A 17 -4.87 -3.30 14.49
CA ILE A 17 -5.07 -2.99 13.08
C ILE A 17 -4.88 -1.48 12.83
N LEU A 18 -5.52 -0.64 13.62
CA LEU A 18 -5.42 0.83 13.48
C LEU A 18 -3.98 1.32 13.72
N GLU A 19 -3.26 0.74 14.68
CA GLU A 19 -1.86 1.08 14.93
C GLU A 19 -0.95 0.67 13.75
N ALA A 20 -1.18 -0.47 13.13
CA ALA A 20 -0.44 -0.89 11.95
C ALA A 20 -0.69 0.05 10.76
N GLU A 21 -1.95 0.42 10.50
CA GLU A 21 -2.32 1.40 9.47
C GLU A 21 -1.66 2.76 9.72
N ALA A 22 -1.74 3.28 10.94
CA ALA A 22 -1.13 4.56 11.30
C ALA A 22 0.39 4.53 11.11
N ARG A 23 1.06 3.43 11.47
CA ARG A 23 2.50 3.26 11.26
C ARG A 23 2.87 3.23 9.78
N ALA A 24 2.08 2.54 8.95
CA ALA A 24 2.29 2.50 7.50
C ALA A 24 2.17 3.91 6.88
N VAL A 25 1.15 4.66 7.25
CA VAL A 25 0.93 6.04 6.79
C VAL A 25 2.10 6.94 7.19
N GLU A 26 2.51 6.95 8.47
CA GLU A 26 3.62 7.80 8.93
C GLU A 26 4.95 7.40 8.28
N LEU A 27 5.17 6.13 8.01
CA LEU A 27 6.36 5.65 7.32
C LEU A 27 6.41 6.14 5.87
N ILE A 28 5.28 6.08 5.16
CA ILE A 28 5.16 6.62 3.78
C ILE A 28 5.38 8.13 3.80
N VAL A 29 4.74 8.86 4.70
CA VAL A 29 4.88 10.33 4.79
C VAL A 29 6.32 10.72 5.13
N ASP A 30 6.96 10.06 6.08
CA ASP A 30 8.35 10.36 6.45
C ASP A 30 9.31 10.13 5.28
N ARG A 31 9.25 8.94 4.67
CA ARG A 31 10.20 8.57 3.62
C ARG A 31 9.94 9.31 2.30
N VAL A 32 8.68 9.37 1.88
CA VAL A 32 8.34 9.93 0.56
C VAL A 32 8.26 11.45 0.58
N HIS A 33 7.57 12.03 1.56
CA HIS A 33 7.31 13.48 1.56
C HIS A 33 8.35 14.30 2.33
N ARG A 34 8.95 13.76 3.40
CA ARG A 34 9.98 14.50 4.17
C ARG A 34 11.38 14.25 3.68
N ARG A 35 11.69 13.04 3.17
CA ARG A 35 13.04 12.66 2.69
C ARG A 35 13.15 12.57 1.17
N ASN A 36 12.09 12.90 0.45
CA ASN A 36 12.07 12.91 -1.02
C ASN A 36 12.35 11.54 -1.67
N GLY A 37 11.95 10.45 -1.02
CA GLY A 37 11.92 9.10 -1.58
C GLY A 37 10.67 8.87 -2.44
N LYS A 38 10.37 7.61 -2.72
CA LYS A 38 9.14 7.18 -3.38
C LYS A 38 8.59 5.89 -2.78
N LEU A 39 7.32 5.64 -2.98
CA LEU A 39 6.70 4.36 -2.67
C LEU A 39 6.93 3.40 -3.83
N VAL A 40 7.55 2.26 -3.56
CA VAL A 40 7.74 1.20 -4.56
C VAL A 40 6.81 0.05 -4.22
N THR A 41 5.80 -0.16 -5.04
CA THR A 41 4.83 -1.25 -4.86
C THR A 41 5.26 -2.48 -5.65
N SER A 42 4.99 -3.68 -5.13
CA SER A 42 5.29 -4.93 -5.84
C SER A 42 4.32 -6.05 -5.44
N GLY A 43 4.16 -7.01 -6.35
CA GLY A 43 3.32 -8.19 -6.19
C GLY A 43 3.38 -9.08 -7.42
N MET A 44 3.02 -10.36 -7.29
CA MET A 44 2.93 -11.30 -8.41
C MET A 44 1.48 -11.56 -8.82
N GLY A 45 1.26 -11.77 -10.11
CA GLY A 45 -0.03 -12.13 -10.69
C GLY A 45 -1.13 -11.12 -10.36
N LYS A 46 -2.24 -11.57 -9.76
CA LYS A 46 -3.35 -10.68 -9.40
C LYS A 46 -2.98 -9.66 -8.34
N ALA A 47 -2.20 -10.05 -7.32
CA ALA A 47 -1.67 -9.11 -6.33
C ALA A 47 -0.77 -8.04 -6.96
N GLY A 48 -0.01 -8.38 -8.01
CA GLY A 48 0.78 -7.43 -8.79
C GLY A 48 -0.07 -6.39 -9.52
N GLN A 49 -1.21 -6.81 -10.08
CA GLN A 49 -2.17 -5.87 -10.70
C GLN A 49 -2.75 -4.89 -9.68
N ILE A 50 -3.04 -5.35 -8.46
CA ILE A 50 -3.50 -4.48 -7.37
C ILE A 50 -2.36 -3.54 -6.92
N ALA A 51 -1.13 -4.03 -6.78
CA ALA A 51 0.03 -3.21 -6.45
C ALA A 51 0.28 -2.10 -7.49
N MET A 52 0.10 -2.38 -8.77
CA MET A 52 0.18 -1.38 -9.86
C MET A 52 -0.94 -0.34 -9.75
N ASN A 53 -2.17 -0.77 -9.45
CA ASN A 53 -3.31 0.12 -9.22
C ASN A 53 -3.04 1.06 -8.04
N ILE A 54 -2.57 0.53 -6.92
CA ILE A 54 -2.21 1.32 -5.73
C ILE A 54 -1.13 2.37 -6.07
N ALA A 55 -0.06 1.98 -6.80
CA ALA A 55 0.97 2.92 -7.21
C ALA A 55 0.42 4.09 -8.04
N THR A 56 -0.41 3.79 -9.04
CA THR A 56 -1.00 4.82 -9.90
C THR A 56 -1.96 5.72 -9.13
N THR A 57 -2.70 5.19 -8.16
CA THR A 57 -3.60 5.97 -7.29
C THR A 57 -2.79 6.91 -6.38
N PHE A 58 -1.69 6.44 -5.78
CA PHE A 58 -0.77 7.30 -5.03
C PHE A 58 -0.19 8.43 -5.89
N CYS A 59 0.25 8.13 -7.11
CA CYS A 59 0.75 9.16 -8.04
C CYS A 59 -0.32 10.23 -8.31
N SER A 60 -1.57 9.82 -8.54
CA SER A 60 -2.68 10.73 -8.83
C SER A 60 -3.04 11.63 -7.65
N THR A 61 -2.71 11.20 -6.44
CA THR A 61 -2.99 11.88 -5.18
C THR A 61 -1.76 12.50 -4.52
N GLY A 62 -0.69 12.71 -5.29
CA GLY A 62 0.45 13.53 -4.88
C GLY A 62 1.61 12.80 -4.25
N THR A 63 1.52 11.49 -4.05
CA THR A 63 2.60 10.68 -3.51
C THR A 63 3.37 9.99 -4.63
N PRO A 64 4.65 10.31 -4.88
CA PRO A 64 5.46 9.61 -5.88
C PRO A 64 5.51 8.11 -5.62
N ALA A 65 5.03 7.34 -6.59
CA ALA A 65 4.99 5.88 -6.49
C ALA A 65 5.30 5.21 -7.83
N VAL A 66 5.81 3.98 -7.76
CA VAL A 66 6.10 3.16 -8.94
C VAL A 66 5.88 1.69 -8.63
N PHE A 67 5.38 0.96 -9.61
CA PHE A 67 5.33 -0.50 -9.55
C PHE A 67 6.64 -1.10 -10.03
N LEU A 68 7.21 -2.02 -9.24
CA LEU A 68 8.38 -2.83 -9.59
C LEU A 68 7.96 -4.28 -9.71
N HIS A 69 8.10 -4.86 -10.89
CA HIS A 69 7.82 -6.28 -11.08
C HIS A 69 8.90 -7.12 -10.39
N PRO A 70 8.55 -8.05 -9.48
CA PRO A 70 9.55 -8.72 -8.64
C PRO A 70 10.50 -9.63 -9.43
N ALA A 71 10.07 -10.19 -10.55
CA ALA A 71 10.96 -10.96 -11.42
C ALA A 71 11.95 -10.05 -12.18
N GLU A 72 11.48 -8.91 -12.72
CA GLU A 72 12.34 -7.95 -13.43
C GLU A 72 13.35 -7.27 -12.49
N ALA A 73 13.00 -7.14 -11.22
CA ALA A 73 13.93 -6.64 -10.20
C ALA A 73 15.22 -7.46 -10.14
N GLN A 74 15.16 -8.79 -10.37
CA GLN A 74 16.30 -9.69 -10.39
C GLN A 74 17.16 -9.54 -11.66
N HIS A 75 16.64 -8.84 -12.67
CA HIS A 75 17.30 -8.62 -13.96
C HIS A 75 17.76 -7.17 -14.16
N GLY A 76 17.83 -6.38 -13.09
CA GLY A 76 18.41 -5.04 -13.10
C GLY A 76 17.46 -3.93 -12.68
N ASP A 77 16.12 -4.11 -12.75
CA ASP A 77 15.14 -3.07 -12.39
C ASP A 77 15.18 -2.71 -10.91
N LEU A 78 15.82 -3.55 -10.08
CA LEU A 78 16.13 -3.23 -8.68
C LEU A 78 16.91 -1.91 -8.53
N GLY A 79 17.66 -1.51 -9.55
CA GLY A 79 18.37 -0.23 -9.63
C GLY A 79 17.49 1.03 -9.49
N ILE A 80 16.16 0.89 -9.57
CA ILE A 80 15.24 2.01 -9.30
C ILE A 80 15.19 2.38 -7.81
N LEU A 81 15.55 1.46 -6.90
CA LEU A 81 15.47 1.66 -5.45
C LEU A 81 16.54 2.62 -4.95
N ARG A 82 16.14 3.47 -3.99
CA ARG A 82 17.00 4.40 -3.27
C ARG A 82 16.83 4.20 -1.76
N ALA A 83 17.77 4.70 -0.99
CA ALA A 83 17.80 4.54 0.47
C ALA A 83 16.58 5.12 1.21
N ASP A 84 15.98 6.18 0.67
CA ASP A 84 14.80 6.82 1.28
C ASP A 84 13.46 6.31 0.72
N ASP A 85 13.47 5.28 -0.12
CA ASP A 85 12.25 4.65 -0.61
C ASP A 85 11.58 3.78 0.47
N VAL A 86 10.30 3.44 0.21
CA VAL A 86 9.50 2.48 1.00
C VAL A 86 9.00 1.39 0.07
N LEU A 87 9.14 0.14 0.47
CA LEU A 87 8.52 -0.98 -0.23
C LEU A 87 7.11 -1.25 0.30
N LEU A 88 6.12 -1.36 -0.58
CA LEU A 88 4.77 -1.85 -0.29
C LEU A 88 4.53 -3.13 -1.08
N LEU A 89 4.56 -4.26 -0.40
CA LEU A 89 4.54 -5.58 -1.01
C LEU A 89 3.21 -6.31 -0.77
N LEU A 90 2.63 -6.84 -1.82
CA LEU A 90 1.34 -7.53 -1.78
C LEU A 90 1.53 -9.03 -2.06
N SER A 91 1.17 -9.86 -1.09
CA SER A 91 1.15 -11.33 -1.24
C SER A 91 0.15 -11.96 -0.28
N ASN A 92 -0.93 -12.55 -0.79
CA ASN A 92 -1.96 -13.14 0.07
C ASN A 92 -1.41 -14.27 0.95
N SER A 93 -0.60 -15.16 0.39
CA SER A 93 0.04 -16.25 1.15
C SER A 93 1.26 -15.80 1.96
N GLY A 94 1.86 -14.66 1.62
CA GLY A 94 3.14 -14.24 2.17
C GLY A 94 4.32 -15.20 1.93
N LYS A 95 4.17 -16.11 0.94
CA LYS A 95 5.14 -17.18 0.60
C LYS A 95 5.59 -17.11 -0.86
N THR A 96 5.19 -16.07 -1.61
CA THR A 96 5.56 -15.89 -3.01
C THR A 96 7.08 -15.71 -3.11
N ARG A 97 7.75 -16.64 -3.78
CA ARG A 97 9.22 -16.73 -3.87
C ARG A 97 9.82 -15.44 -4.39
N GLU A 98 9.31 -14.91 -5.49
CA GLU A 98 9.82 -13.71 -6.14
C GLU A 98 9.73 -12.47 -5.24
N ILE A 99 8.71 -12.40 -4.39
CA ILE A 99 8.56 -11.30 -3.42
C ILE A 99 9.55 -11.46 -2.25
N LEU A 100 9.77 -12.69 -1.79
CA LEU A 100 10.77 -12.95 -0.73
C LEU A 100 12.19 -12.64 -1.23
N GLU A 101 12.53 -13.05 -2.45
CA GLU A 101 13.80 -12.73 -3.12
C GLU A 101 13.95 -11.21 -3.31
N LEU A 102 12.88 -10.50 -3.71
CA LEU A 102 12.90 -9.03 -3.82
C LEU A 102 13.28 -8.37 -2.49
N VAL A 103 12.70 -8.80 -1.37
CA VAL A 103 13.04 -8.25 -0.04
C VAL A 103 14.52 -8.48 0.30
N GLU A 104 15.03 -9.67 0.01
CA GLU A 104 16.45 -9.99 0.25
C GLU A 104 17.37 -9.09 -0.58
N LEU A 105 17.13 -9.01 -1.87
CA LEU A 105 17.93 -8.19 -2.80
C LEU A 105 17.84 -6.69 -2.45
N ALA A 106 16.65 -6.20 -2.13
CA ALA A 106 16.44 -4.81 -1.72
C ALA A 106 17.20 -4.47 -0.43
N SER A 107 17.22 -5.39 0.55
CA SER A 107 17.94 -5.18 1.80
C SER A 107 19.46 -5.20 1.65
N VAL A 108 19.97 -5.95 0.66
CA VAL A 108 21.40 -5.93 0.29
C VAL A 108 21.77 -4.62 -0.39
N LEU A 109 20.92 -4.13 -1.31
CA LEU A 109 21.18 -2.89 -2.05
C LEU A 109 21.04 -1.65 -1.15
N ASN A 110 20.01 -1.61 -0.33
CA ASN A 110 19.68 -0.50 0.57
C ASN A 110 19.40 -1.04 1.98
N PRO A 111 20.43 -1.26 2.83
CA PRO A 111 20.23 -1.73 4.19
C PRO A 111 19.32 -0.81 5.00
N GLY A 112 18.24 -1.38 5.56
CA GLY A 112 17.25 -0.62 6.33
C GLY A 112 16.18 0.06 5.48
N ILE A 113 16.01 -0.32 4.20
CA ILE A 113 14.84 0.09 3.41
C ILE A 113 13.58 -0.45 4.10
N PRO A 114 12.60 0.42 4.41
CA PRO A 114 11.39 -0.02 5.11
C PRO A 114 10.48 -0.86 4.22
N VAL A 115 9.89 -1.89 4.83
CA VAL A 115 8.99 -2.83 4.16
C VAL A 115 7.61 -2.82 4.83
N ILE A 116 6.59 -2.44 4.07
CA ILE A 116 5.18 -2.58 4.42
C ILE A 116 4.62 -3.76 3.62
N VAL A 117 3.87 -4.64 4.27
CA VAL A 117 3.30 -5.83 3.62
C VAL A 117 1.79 -5.85 3.78
N ILE A 118 1.05 -6.08 2.69
CA ILE A 118 -0.38 -6.43 2.71
C ILE A 118 -0.49 -7.93 2.46
N THR A 119 -1.01 -8.69 3.45
CA THR A 119 -1.05 -10.15 3.39
C THR A 119 -2.27 -10.75 4.10
N GLY A 120 -2.70 -11.93 3.64
CA GLY A 120 -3.71 -12.76 4.30
C GLY A 120 -3.14 -13.71 5.37
N ASP A 121 -1.82 -13.73 5.57
CA ASP A 121 -1.14 -14.57 6.58
C ASP A 121 -0.11 -13.73 7.36
N ASP A 122 -0.51 -13.25 8.54
CA ASP A 122 0.32 -12.40 9.41
C ASP A 122 1.47 -13.17 10.11
N LYS A 123 1.52 -14.50 9.93
CA LYS A 123 2.59 -15.37 10.41
C LYS A 123 3.50 -15.86 9.29
N SER A 124 3.32 -15.36 8.08
CA SER A 124 4.09 -15.77 6.91
C SER A 124 5.55 -15.31 6.97
N GLN A 125 6.39 -15.91 6.11
CA GLN A 125 7.79 -15.50 5.96
C GLN A 125 7.92 -14.03 5.54
N LEU A 126 7.00 -13.53 4.72
CA LEU A 126 7.01 -12.13 4.29
C LEU A 126 6.63 -11.19 5.43
N ALA A 127 5.60 -11.54 6.22
CA ALA A 127 5.20 -10.77 7.40
C ALA A 127 6.33 -10.69 8.44
N ALA A 128 7.11 -11.76 8.62
CA ALA A 128 8.25 -11.78 9.54
C ALA A 128 9.42 -10.86 9.11
N ARG A 129 9.45 -10.39 7.85
CA ARG A 129 10.47 -9.49 7.29
C ARG A 129 9.97 -8.04 7.15
N ALA A 130 8.72 -7.78 7.50
CA ALA A 130 8.09 -6.48 7.37
C ALA A 130 8.30 -5.61 8.61
N ASP A 131 8.50 -4.31 8.40
CA ASP A 131 8.43 -3.30 9.47
C ASP A 131 6.98 -3.05 9.88
N VAL A 132 6.05 -3.18 8.93
CA VAL A 132 4.60 -3.06 9.14
C VAL A 132 3.88 -4.13 8.34
N THR A 133 3.03 -4.90 9.02
CA THR A 133 2.13 -5.89 8.37
C THR A 133 0.69 -5.42 8.47
N LEU A 134 0.06 -5.23 7.31
CA LEU A 134 -1.35 -4.95 7.13
C LEU A 134 -2.07 -6.27 6.83
N PHE A 135 -2.70 -6.82 7.85
CA PHE A 135 -3.36 -8.13 7.77
C PHE A 135 -4.77 -8.01 7.20
N THR A 136 -5.05 -8.70 6.10
CA THR A 136 -6.34 -8.65 5.39
C THR A 136 -7.41 -9.59 5.97
N GLY A 137 -7.11 -10.30 7.05
CA GLY A 137 -8.05 -11.23 7.70
C GLY A 137 -8.02 -12.67 7.15
N GLY A 138 -7.33 -12.93 6.03
CA GLY A 138 -7.19 -14.28 5.48
C GLY A 138 -8.51 -14.94 5.07
N ALA A 139 -9.51 -14.15 4.65
CA ALA A 139 -10.82 -14.68 4.25
C ALA A 139 -10.69 -15.60 3.02
N PRO A 140 -11.51 -16.68 2.95
CA PRO A 140 -11.48 -17.61 1.82
C PRO A 140 -11.93 -16.92 0.52
N GLU A 141 -11.42 -17.43 -0.59
CA GLU A 141 -11.85 -17.00 -1.92
C GLU A 141 -13.28 -17.46 -2.21
N VAL A 142 -14.10 -16.59 -2.81
CA VAL A 142 -15.53 -16.88 -3.09
C VAL A 142 -15.74 -17.66 -4.37
N CYS A 143 -14.69 -17.97 -5.15
CA CYS A 143 -14.84 -18.79 -6.34
C CYS A 143 -15.19 -20.26 -5.95
N PRO A 144 -15.89 -21.01 -6.81
CA PRO A 144 -16.33 -22.38 -6.50
C PRO A 144 -15.19 -23.34 -6.11
N LEU A 145 -13.96 -23.04 -6.55
CA LEU A 145 -12.78 -23.86 -6.23
C LEU A 145 -12.01 -23.34 -5.00
N GLY A 146 -12.34 -22.15 -4.48
CA GLY A 146 -11.60 -21.51 -3.39
C GLY A 146 -10.15 -21.14 -3.77
N LEU A 147 -9.83 -21.06 -5.08
CA LEU A 147 -8.45 -20.86 -5.57
C LEU A 147 -8.23 -19.55 -6.31
N THR A 148 -9.24 -19.09 -7.07
CA THR A 148 -9.10 -17.85 -7.86
C THR A 148 -9.09 -16.64 -6.96
N PRO A 149 -8.04 -15.78 -7.02
CA PRO A 149 -7.97 -14.57 -6.23
C PRO A 149 -9.17 -13.66 -6.54
N THR A 150 -10.05 -13.51 -5.57
CA THR A 150 -11.30 -12.73 -5.62
C THR A 150 -11.44 -11.91 -4.34
N THR A 151 -11.78 -12.54 -3.22
CA THR A 151 -11.88 -11.89 -1.91
C THR A 151 -10.55 -11.24 -1.52
N SER A 152 -9.45 -11.97 -1.65
CA SER A 152 -8.11 -11.47 -1.31
C SER A 152 -7.74 -10.20 -2.08
N THR A 153 -7.98 -10.16 -3.38
CA THR A 153 -7.68 -8.98 -4.22
C THR A 153 -8.59 -7.81 -3.92
N THR A 154 -9.86 -8.06 -3.63
CA THR A 154 -10.80 -7.00 -3.22
C THR A 154 -10.36 -6.35 -1.91
N VAL A 155 -10.01 -7.15 -0.90
CA VAL A 155 -9.56 -6.62 0.40
C VAL A 155 -8.23 -5.89 0.27
N MET A 156 -7.27 -6.39 -0.53
CA MET A 156 -6.01 -5.69 -0.83
C MET A 156 -6.25 -4.32 -1.48
N THR A 157 -7.22 -4.23 -2.39
CA THR A 157 -7.60 -2.94 -3.01
C THR A 157 -8.13 -1.97 -1.97
N VAL A 158 -9.08 -2.41 -1.13
CA VAL A 158 -9.64 -1.56 -0.06
C VAL A 158 -8.56 -1.09 0.89
N MET A 159 -7.64 -1.97 1.30
CA MET A 159 -6.51 -1.62 2.16
C MET A 159 -5.60 -0.56 1.49
N GLY A 160 -5.32 -0.72 0.21
CA GLY A 160 -4.57 0.26 -0.58
C GLY A 160 -5.27 1.62 -0.65
N ASP A 161 -6.59 1.64 -0.86
CA ASP A 161 -7.39 2.87 -0.91
C ASP A 161 -7.40 3.58 0.45
N VAL A 162 -7.49 2.84 1.57
CA VAL A 162 -7.38 3.40 2.93
C VAL A 162 -6.03 4.11 3.12
N LEU A 163 -4.92 3.46 2.73
CA LEU A 163 -3.60 4.09 2.78
C LEU A 163 -3.52 5.36 1.94
N VAL A 164 -4.01 5.31 0.71
CA VAL A 164 -4.01 6.48 -0.20
C VAL A 164 -4.76 7.65 0.42
N VAL A 165 -6.01 7.45 0.86
CA VAL A 165 -6.86 8.52 1.39
C VAL A 165 -6.24 9.10 2.67
N THR A 166 -5.75 8.26 3.56
CA THR A 166 -5.15 8.71 4.82
C THR A 166 -3.84 9.47 4.59
N VAL A 167 -3.00 9.03 3.62
CA VAL A 167 -1.80 9.80 3.23
C VAL A 167 -2.17 11.13 2.60
N MET A 168 -3.20 11.18 1.71
CA MET A 168 -3.71 12.45 1.17
C MET A 168 -4.08 13.46 2.25
N GLU A 169 -4.85 13.02 3.25
CA GLU A 169 -5.23 13.86 4.39
C GLU A 169 -4.00 14.32 5.18
N ARG A 170 -3.07 13.40 5.43
CA ARG A 170 -1.87 13.64 6.24
C ARG A 170 -0.90 14.63 5.62
N ILE A 171 -0.85 14.70 4.27
CA ILE A 171 -0.01 15.66 3.52
C ILE A 171 -0.76 16.94 3.13
N GLY A 172 -2.04 17.07 3.46
CA GLY A 172 -2.86 18.22 3.11
C GLY A 172 -3.13 18.36 1.61
N PHE A 173 -3.22 17.25 0.87
CA PHE A 173 -3.46 17.24 -0.57
C PHE A 173 -4.87 17.75 -0.91
N GLY A 174 -4.93 18.89 -1.58
CA GLY A 174 -6.18 19.59 -1.87
C GLY A 174 -6.64 19.55 -3.33
N PRO A 175 -7.80 20.21 -3.62
CA PRO A 175 -8.34 20.29 -4.98
C PRO A 175 -7.40 20.94 -5.99
N GLU A 176 -6.61 21.92 -5.57
CA GLU A 176 -5.60 22.58 -6.43
C GLU A 176 -4.50 21.61 -6.86
N ASP A 177 -4.04 20.77 -5.93
CA ASP A 177 -3.01 19.76 -6.21
C ASP A 177 -3.54 18.67 -7.13
N TYR A 178 -4.81 18.30 -6.94
CA TYR A 178 -5.50 17.36 -7.81
C TYR A 178 -5.65 17.92 -9.22
N ALA A 179 -6.05 19.18 -9.37
CA ALA A 179 -6.21 19.84 -10.67
C ALA A 179 -4.89 19.95 -11.46
N LYS A 180 -3.75 20.11 -10.78
CA LYS A 180 -2.42 20.10 -11.39
C LYS A 180 -2.04 18.76 -12.01
N ARG A 181 -2.64 17.64 -11.55
CA ARG A 181 -2.35 16.28 -12.01
C ARG A 181 -3.39 15.72 -12.98
N HIS A 182 -4.59 16.31 -13.01
CA HIS A 182 -5.72 15.86 -13.84
C HIS A 182 -6.17 17.01 -14.75
N HIS A 183 -5.55 17.13 -15.92
CA HIS A 183 -5.76 18.28 -16.82
C HIS A 183 -7.02 18.20 -17.67
N GLY A 184 -7.67 17.02 -17.80
CA GLY A 184 -8.81 16.79 -18.69
C GLY A 184 -9.89 15.91 -18.08
N GLY A 185 -10.98 15.73 -18.85
CA GLY A 185 -12.10 14.90 -18.45
C GLY A 185 -12.91 15.43 -17.27
N TYR A 186 -13.87 14.63 -16.80
CA TYR A 186 -14.76 15.01 -15.71
C TYR A 186 -14.02 15.40 -14.41
N LEU A 187 -13.02 14.62 -14.00
CA LEU A 187 -12.28 14.87 -12.77
C LEU A 187 -11.45 16.15 -12.82
N GLY A 188 -10.83 16.46 -13.97
CA GLY A 188 -10.08 17.70 -14.15
C GLY A 188 -10.98 18.94 -14.10
N HIS A 189 -12.16 18.88 -14.71
CA HIS A 189 -13.13 19.99 -14.61
C HIS A 189 -13.69 20.16 -13.21
N LYS A 190 -14.05 19.06 -12.54
CA LYS A 190 -14.58 19.08 -11.18
C LYS A 190 -13.55 19.64 -10.16
N SER A 191 -12.29 19.22 -10.26
CA SER A 191 -11.24 19.68 -9.33
C SER A 191 -10.95 21.18 -9.50
N LYS A 192 -10.95 21.71 -10.72
CA LYS A 192 -10.83 23.16 -10.98
C LYS A 192 -11.98 23.94 -10.36
N SER A 193 -13.21 23.48 -10.54
CA SER A 193 -14.40 24.11 -9.92
C SER A 193 -14.33 24.14 -8.39
N LEU A 194 -13.82 23.07 -7.77
CA LEU A 194 -13.63 23.01 -6.32
C LEU A 194 -12.50 23.95 -5.84
N SER A 195 -11.41 24.08 -6.59
CA SER A 195 -10.32 24.98 -6.24
C SER A 195 -10.72 26.46 -6.33
N GLU A 196 -11.51 26.83 -7.34
CA GLU A 196 -12.04 28.19 -7.51
C GLU A 196 -13.08 28.56 -6.43
N GLY A 197 -13.84 27.58 -5.92
CA GLY A 197 -14.80 27.76 -4.84
C GLY A 197 -14.16 27.93 -3.46
N ALA A 198 -13.05 27.26 -3.19
CA ALA A 198 -12.32 27.33 -1.92
C ALA A 198 -11.60 28.69 -1.71
N GLY A 199 -11.29 29.43 -2.77
CA GLY A 199 -10.69 30.76 -2.69
C GLY A 199 -11.66 31.91 -2.41
N LYS A 200 -12.97 31.62 -2.26
CA LYS A 200 -14.03 32.63 -2.07
C LYS A 200 -14.70 32.57 -0.68
N SER A 201 -14.24 31.73 0.21
CA SER A 201 -14.65 31.63 1.61
C SER A 201 -13.46 32.04 2.52
#